data_75340359e78cd1a56fc2c81d377f610c
#
_entry.id   75340359e78cd1a56fc2c81d377f610c
#
_cell.length_a   1.000
_cell.length_b   1.000
_cell.length_c   1.000
_cell.angle_alpha   90.00
_cell.angle_beta   90.00
_cell.angle_gamma   90.00
#
_symmetry.space_group_name_H-M   'P 1'
#
loop_
_entity.id
_entity.type
_entity.pdbx_description
1 polymer ?
#
loop_
_entity_poly.entity_id
_entity_poly.type
_entity_poly.pdbx_seq_one_letter_code
_entity_poly.pdbx_strand_id
1 'polypeptide(L)'
;ANAAQYKLGATNAKCFDVKNACNAFITSLEIANAYIASGNVETVLITSGEIMHNYIKWDYNDKDEICETNATLGFGDGGGAILLQASEDENVGMSTRFQTNGNYWDVGVIWGGGSMYMADPDKFTMKNVDPDMVQKNTMRAAKFYFDSMKKNDIDIDDVDLYITTQMGKYKIHQLADTLKIPHEKIVVQCDRFGNTAAASMPIALTRALESGELSLGSGQRVVMFGAANGLTFGYASFVL
;
A
#
# COMPACT_ATOMS: atom_id res chain seq x y z
N ALA A 1 -2.85 -15.69 7.48
CA ALA A 1 -3.32 -15.19 8.80
C ALA A 1 -3.08 -16.21 9.92
N ASN A 2 -3.49 -17.48 9.78
CA ASN A 2 -3.46 -18.48 10.87
C ASN A 2 -2.07 -18.75 11.45
N ALA A 3 -1.01 -18.75 10.62
CA ALA A 3 0.36 -18.93 11.10
C ALA A 3 0.81 -17.76 11.99
N ALA A 4 0.43 -16.53 11.67
CA ALA A 4 0.70 -15.36 12.50
C ALA A 4 -0.07 -15.45 13.83
N GLN A 5 -1.35 -15.79 13.77
CA GLN A 5 -2.19 -16.02 14.98
C GLN A 5 -1.55 -17.04 15.91
N TYR A 6 -1.13 -18.18 15.38
CA TYR A 6 -0.49 -19.24 16.17
C TYR A 6 0.81 -18.76 16.86
N LYS A 7 1.69 -18.10 16.08
CA LYS A 7 2.97 -17.59 16.61
C LYS A 7 2.80 -16.51 17.66
N LEU A 8 1.77 -15.71 17.56
CA LEU A 8 1.43 -14.66 18.52
C LEU A 8 0.70 -15.18 19.77
N GLY A 9 0.25 -16.43 19.74
CA GLY A 9 -0.58 -16.97 20.82
C GLY A 9 -1.97 -16.32 20.94
N ALA A 10 -2.45 -15.69 19.88
CA ALA A 10 -3.73 -14.96 19.83
C ALA A 10 -4.92 -15.92 19.62
N THR A 11 -5.09 -16.88 20.54
CA THR A 11 -6.00 -18.02 20.40
C THR A 11 -7.48 -17.65 20.22
N ASN A 12 -7.89 -16.47 20.71
CA ASN A 12 -9.27 -15.98 20.63
C ASN A 12 -9.52 -15.05 19.44
N ALA A 13 -8.48 -14.69 18.67
CA ALA A 13 -8.62 -13.80 17.54
C ALA A 13 -9.27 -14.53 16.36
N LYS A 14 -10.18 -13.84 15.65
CA LYS A 14 -10.61 -14.24 14.33
C LYS A 14 -9.54 -13.82 13.34
N CYS A 15 -9.18 -14.66 12.38
CA CYS A 15 -8.16 -14.33 11.40
C CYS A 15 -8.54 -14.78 9.99
N PHE A 16 -8.15 -13.97 9.01
CA PHE A 16 -8.31 -14.23 7.58
C PHE A 16 -7.29 -13.40 6.80
N ASP A 17 -7.07 -13.77 5.55
CA ASP A 17 -6.16 -13.07 4.64
C ASP A 17 -6.93 -12.12 3.73
N VAL A 18 -6.35 -10.93 3.48
CA VAL A 18 -6.88 -9.91 2.56
C VAL A 18 -5.95 -9.79 1.36
N LYS A 19 -6.49 -9.96 0.15
CA LYS A 19 -5.73 -9.87 -1.09
C LYS A 19 -6.21 -8.68 -1.93
N ASN A 20 -5.34 -7.67 -2.11
CA ASN A 20 -5.55 -6.55 -3.02
C ASN A 20 -4.20 -5.97 -3.50
N ALA A 21 -3.22 -6.83 -3.77
CA ALA A 21 -1.84 -6.49 -4.13
C ALA A 21 -1.28 -5.39 -3.19
N CYS A 22 -0.51 -4.43 -3.70
CA CYS A 22 0.09 -3.37 -2.87
C CYS A 22 -0.93 -2.50 -2.11
N ASN A 23 -2.22 -2.55 -2.48
CA ASN A 23 -3.29 -1.83 -1.79
C ASN A 23 -3.98 -2.67 -0.69
N ALA A 24 -3.50 -3.90 -0.42
CA ALA A 24 -4.09 -4.78 0.58
C ALA A 24 -4.04 -4.17 1.98
N PHE A 25 -3.01 -3.36 2.29
CA PHE A 25 -2.90 -2.71 3.59
C PHE A 25 -4.04 -1.69 3.81
N ILE A 26 -4.31 -0.78 2.85
CA ILE A 26 -5.43 0.19 2.97
C ILE A 26 -6.78 -0.54 2.97
N THR A 27 -6.94 -1.58 2.15
CA THR A 27 -8.15 -2.41 2.17
C THR A 27 -8.35 -3.05 3.56
N SER A 28 -7.28 -3.50 4.19
CA SER A 28 -7.33 -4.05 5.55
C SER A 28 -7.66 -2.98 6.60
N LEU A 29 -7.16 -1.75 6.43
CA LEU A 29 -7.56 -0.61 7.27
C LEU A 29 -9.07 -0.33 7.16
N GLU A 30 -9.63 -0.35 5.95
CA GLU A 30 -11.07 -0.16 5.74
C GLU A 30 -11.91 -1.26 6.40
N ILE A 31 -11.50 -2.52 6.23
CA ILE A 31 -12.15 -3.66 6.87
C ILE A 31 -12.08 -3.53 8.40
N ALA A 32 -10.90 -3.24 8.95
CA ALA A 32 -10.70 -3.08 10.38
C ALA A 32 -11.55 -1.94 10.97
N ASN A 33 -11.56 -0.78 10.29
CA ASN A 33 -12.38 0.36 10.69
C ASN A 33 -13.87 -0.01 10.71
N ALA A 34 -14.36 -0.72 9.69
CA ALA A 34 -15.75 -1.17 9.65
C ALA A 34 -16.08 -2.17 10.78
N TYR A 35 -15.17 -3.10 11.10
CA TYR A 35 -15.36 -4.05 12.19
C TYR A 35 -15.38 -3.39 13.56
N ILE A 36 -14.49 -2.43 13.79
CA ILE A 36 -14.46 -1.64 15.04
C ILE A 36 -15.71 -0.76 15.14
N ALA A 37 -16.04 -0.01 14.10
CA ALA A 37 -17.19 0.89 14.08
C ALA A 37 -18.53 0.16 14.26
N SER A 38 -18.63 -1.10 13.81
CA SER A 38 -19.83 -1.92 14.03
C SER A 38 -19.89 -2.59 15.39
N GLY A 39 -18.89 -2.42 16.25
CA GLY A 39 -18.79 -3.06 17.57
C GLY A 39 -18.51 -4.58 17.52
N ASN A 40 -18.15 -5.12 16.35
CA ASN A 40 -17.84 -6.55 16.22
C ASN A 40 -16.54 -6.96 16.92
N VAL A 41 -15.59 -6.03 17.00
CA VAL A 41 -14.30 -6.19 17.70
C VAL A 41 -13.85 -4.82 18.24
N GLU A 42 -13.05 -4.85 19.30
CA GLU A 42 -12.43 -3.64 19.88
C GLU A 42 -11.01 -3.42 19.37
N THR A 43 -10.34 -4.50 18.97
CA THR A 43 -8.92 -4.45 18.56
C THR A 43 -8.71 -5.29 17.30
N VAL A 44 -7.97 -4.73 16.34
CA VAL A 44 -7.58 -5.40 15.09
C VAL A 44 -6.08 -5.27 14.89
N LEU A 45 -5.41 -6.40 14.69
CA LEU A 45 -4.02 -6.44 14.26
C LEU A 45 -3.99 -6.72 12.74
N ILE A 46 -3.43 -5.79 11.96
CA ILE A 46 -3.14 -5.97 10.54
C ILE A 46 -1.66 -6.29 10.41
N THR A 47 -1.33 -7.37 9.71
CA THR A 47 0.06 -7.76 9.42
C THR A 47 0.26 -7.93 7.92
N SER A 48 1.42 -7.54 7.41
CA SER A 48 1.86 -7.83 6.05
C SER A 48 3.28 -8.37 6.08
N GLY A 49 3.54 -9.40 5.28
CA GLY A 49 4.87 -9.98 5.09
C GLY A 49 5.05 -10.32 3.62
N GLU A 50 6.03 -9.71 2.99
CA GLU A 50 6.26 -9.77 1.55
C GLU A 50 7.65 -10.32 1.24
N ILE A 51 7.71 -11.30 0.33
CA ILE A 51 8.95 -11.87 -0.20
C ILE A 51 8.93 -11.67 -1.71
N MET A 52 9.31 -10.46 -2.14
CA MET A 52 9.14 -10.00 -3.51
C MET A 52 10.36 -10.33 -4.39
N HIS A 53 11.52 -10.58 -3.81
CA HIS A 53 12.75 -10.88 -4.57
C HIS A 53 12.60 -12.14 -5.46
N ASN A 54 11.72 -13.06 -5.11
CA ASN A 54 11.43 -14.27 -5.90
C ASN A 54 10.80 -13.97 -7.27
N TYR A 55 10.25 -12.77 -7.45
CA TYR A 55 9.64 -12.34 -8.70
C TYR A 55 10.57 -11.50 -9.57
N ILE A 56 11.81 -11.27 -9.12
CA ILE A 56 12.81 -10.55 -9.89
C ILE A 56 13.48 -11.54 -10.84
N LYS A 57 13.46 -11.21 -12.14
CA LYS A 57 14.29 -11.92 -13.10
C LYS A 57 15.70 -11.32 -13.06
N TRP A 58 16.71 -12.15 -12.86
CA TRP A 58 18.10 -11.71 -12.75
C TRP A 58 18.90 -11.93 -14.05
N ASP A 59 18.47 -12.90 -14.88
CA ASP A 59 19.12 -13.23 -16.15
C ASP A 59 18.26 -12.74 -17.31
N TYR A 60 18.82 -11.90 -18.17
CA TYR A 60 18.14 -11.27 -19.30
C TYR A 60 18.83 -11.65 -20.60
N ASN A 61 18.04 -11.96 -21.63
CA ASN A 61 18.54 -12.27 -22.96
C ASN A 61 18.88 -11.01 -23.77
N ASP A 62 18.09 -9.96 -23.59
CA ASP A 62 18.22 -8.70 -24.34
C ASP A 62 17.64 -7.49 -23.58
N LYS A 63 17.75 -6.30 -24.19
CA LYS A 63 17.25 -5.05 -23.61
C LYS A 63 15.73 -4.98 -23.56
N ASP A 64 15.05 -5.62 -24.51
CA ASP A 64 13.58 -5.56 -24.62
C ASP A 64 12.98 -6.34 -23.45
N GLU A 65 13.57 -7.47 -23.07
CA GLU A 65 13.18 -8.24 -21.91
C GLU A 65 13.38 -7.46 -20.60
N ILE A 66 14.49 -6.70 -20.48
CA ILE A 66 14.69 -5.80 -19.33
C ILE A 66 13.57 -4.75 -19.29
N CYS A 67 13.23 -4.14 -20.42
CA CYS A 67 12.18 -3.14 -20.48
C CYS A 67 10.80 -3.70 -20.10
N GLU A 68 10.50 -4.93 -20.48
CA GLU A 68 9.24 -5.61 -20.14
C GLU A 68 9.12 -5.94 -18.64
N THR A 69 10.24 -6.17 -17.95
CA THR A 69 10.24 -6.68 -16.57
C THR A 69 10.84 -5.71 -15.56
N ASN A 70 11.29 -4.53 -15.99
CA ASN A 70 12.00 -3.55 -15.15
C ASN A 70 11.24 -3.14 -13.89
N ALA A 71 9.91 -3.22 -13.88
CA ALA A 71 9.10 -2.91 -12.72
C ALA A 71 9.39 -3.85 -11.53
N THR A 72 9.85 -5.08 -11.79
CA THR A 72 10.20 -6.05 -10.74
C THR A 72 11.57 -5.81 -10.14
N LEU A 73 12.50 -5.15 -10.88
CA LEU A 73 13.84 -4.83 -10.38
C LEU A 73 13.83 -3.91 -9.14
N GLY A 74 12.74 -3.16 -8.96
CA GLY A 74 12.54 -2.32 -7.80
C GLY A 74 11.91 -3.02 -6.60
N PHE A 75 11.61 -4.32 -6.67
CA PHE A 75 11.00 -5.06 -5.57
C PHE A 75 11.96 -5.26 -4.39
N GLY A 76 11.41 -5.33 -3.19
CA GLY A 76 12.13 -5.60 -1.96
C GLY A 76 11.29 -6.42 -0.99
N ASP A 77 11.96 -7.07 -0.06
CA ASP A 77 11.32 -7.86 0.99
C ASP A 77 11.09 -7.02 2.24
N GLY A 78 10.00 -7.29 2.93
CA GLY A 78 9.72 -6.60 4.18
C GLY A 78 8.46 -7.09 4.86
N GLY A 79 8.34 -6.73 6.12
CA GLY A 79 7.16 -6.99 6.92
C GLY A 79 6.80 -5.79 7.78
N GLY A 80 5.52 -5.62 8.04
CA GLY A 80 5.03 -4.56 8.91
C GLY A 80 3.68 -4.92 9.52
N ALA A 81 3.35 -4.24 10.60
CA ALA A 81 2.09 -4.45 11.29
C ALA A 81 1.57 -3.14 11.87
N ILE A 82 0.26 -3.06 12.05
CA ILE A 82 -0.41 -1.99 12.78
C ILE A 82 -1.47 -2.60 13.70
N LEU A 83 -1.55 -2.08 14.91
CA LEU A 83 -2.60 -2.39 15.85
C LEU A 83 -3.59 -1.22 15.88
N LEU A 84 -4.85 -1.49 15.61
CA LEU A 84 -5.95 -0.55 15.71
C LEU A 84 -6.81 -0.91 16.91
N GLN A 85 -7.30 0.10 17.61
CA GLN A 85 -8.16 -0.07 18.76
C GLN A 85 -9.32 0.91 18.71
N ALA A 86 -10.48 0.50 19.23
CA ALA A 86 -11.60 1.39 19.42
C ALA A 86 -11.21 2.55 20.35
N SER A 87 -11.67 3.75 20.04
CA SER A 87 -11.49 4.95 20.87
C SER A 87 -12.83 5.61 21.10
N GLU A 88 -13.00 6.18 22.30
CA GLU A 88 -14.15 7.05 22.63
C GLU A 88 -13.82 8.53 22.36
N ASP A 89 -12.58 8.86 21.99
CA ASP A 89 -12.18 10.23 21.66
C ASP A 89 -12.70 10.60 20.26
N GLU A 90 -13.60 11.56 20.19
CA GLU A 90 -14.21 12.05 18.96
C GLU A 90 -13.19 12.73 18.01
N ASN A 91 -12.02 13.13 18.53
CA ASN A 91 -10.98 13.77 17.71
C ASN A 91 -10.09 12.77 16.98
N VAL A 92 -10.14 11.50 17.38
CA VAL A 92 -9.43 10.43 16.66
C VAL A 92 -10.40 9.67 15.78
N GLY A 93 -9.95 9.33 14.58
CA GLY A 93 -10.76 8.57 13.66
C GLY A 93 -10.01 8.28 12.38
N MET A 94 -10.52 7.32 11.65
CA MET A 94 -9.95 6.95 10.37
C MET A 94 -11.01 7.07 9.28
N SER A 95 -10.66 7.77 8.20
CA SER A 95 -11.43 7.74 6.95
C SER A 95 -10.70 6.89 5.92
N THR A 96 -11.41 5.95 5.33
CA THR A 96 -10.87 5.04 4.33
C THR A 96 -11.74 5.02 3.09
N ARG A 97 -11.12 4.77 1.95
CA ARG A 97 -11.80 4.58 0.68
C ARG A 97 -10.91 3.81 -0.29
N PHE A 98 -11.48 2.90 -1.05
CA PHE A 98 -10.80 2.36 -2.22
C PHE A 98 -11.72 2.27 -3.43
N GLN A 99 -11.11 2.18 -4.61
CA GLN A 99 -11.78 2.03 -5.89
C GLN A 99 -11.02 1.03 -6.75
N THR A 100 -11.76 0.20 -7.48
CA THR A 100 -11.18 -0.77 -8.41
C THR A 100 -11.66 -0.53 -9.83
N ASN A 101 -10.82 -0.92 -10.81
CA ASN A 101 -11.19 -0.93 -12.23
C ASN A 101 -10.73 -2.25 -12.86
N GLY A 102 -11.61 -3.23 -12.89
CA GLY A 102 -11.36 -4.57 -13.41
C GLY A 102 -11.07 -4.66 -14.90
N ASN A 103 -11.25 -3.57 -15.69
CA ASN A 103 -10.86 -3.53 -17.09
C ASN A 103 -9.34 -3.69 -17.31
N TYR A 104 -8.55 -3.58 -16.24
CA TYR A 104 -7.09 -3.69 -16.25
C TYR A 104 -6.61 -4.86 -15.38
N TRP A 105 -7.43 -5.90 -15.24
CA TRP A 105 -7.16 -7.04 -14.36
C TRP A 105 -5.88 -7.81 -14.71
N ASP A 106 -5.49 -7.80 -15.98
CA ASP A 106 -4.32 -8.49 -16.53
C ASP A 106 -3.05 -7.63 -16.61
N VAL A 107 -3.14 -6.37 -16.17
CA VAL A 107 -2.02 -5.45 -16.21
C VAL A 107 -1.10 -5.65 -15.01
N GLY A 108 0.18 -5.92 -15.28
CA GLY A 108 1.18 -6.12 -14.24
C GLY A 108 0.88 -7.32 -13.33
N VAL A 109 0.40 -8.41 -13.92
CA VAL A 109 0.10 -9.66 -13.21
C VAL A 109 1.34 -10.54 -13.17
N ILE A 110 1.57 -11.15 -12.01
CA ILE A 110 2.44 -12.31 -11.87
C ILE A 110 1.54 -13.54 -11.95
N TRP A 111 1.58 -14.23 -13.08
CA TRP A 111 0.70 -15.35 -13.36
C TRP A 111 1.04 -16.62 -12.57
N GLY A 112 2.32 -16.79 -12.21
CA GLY A 112 2.82 -17.96 -11.51
C GLY A 112 2.49 -17.96 -10.01
N GLY A 113 2.49 -19.12 -9.41
CA GLY A 113 2.29 -19.32 -7.98
C GLY A 113 0.83 -19.37 -7.52
N GLY A 114 -0.12 -19.06 -8.40
CA GLY A 114 -1.55 -19.22 -8.13
C GLY A 114 -2.10 -20.56 -8.67
N SER A 115 -3.38 -20.79 -8.46
CA SER A 115 -4.06 -22.03 -8.92
C SER A 115 -4.06 -22.21 -10.43
N MET A 116 -3.89 -21.14 -11.19
CA MET A 116 -3.88 -21.19 -12.66
C MET A 116 -2.55 -21.70 -13.24
N TYR A 117 -1.41 -21.30 -12.64
CA TYR A 117 -0.06 -21.65 -13.07
C TYR A 117 0.82 -21.97 -11.86
N MET A 118 0.60 -23.15 -11.25
CA MET A 118 1.22 -23.50 -9.96
C MET A 118 2.73 -23.71 -10.01
N ALA A 119 3.25 -24.22 -11.13
CA ALA A 119 4.65 -24.67 -11.23
C ALA A 119 5.33 -24.27 -12.55
N ASP A 120 4.84 -23.25 -13.25
CA ASP A 120 5.46 -22.75 -14.48
C ASP A 120 6.45 -21.63 -14.18
N PRO A 121 7.78 -21.87 -14.24
CA PRO A 121 8.78 -20.87 -13.89
C PRO A 121 8.70 -19.59 -14.74
N ASP A 122 8.29 -19.70 -15.99
CA ASP A 122 8.21 -18.57 -16.91
C ASP A 122 7.07 -17.59 -16.56
N LYS A 123 6.20 -17.99 -15.64
CA LYS A 123 5.07 -17.17 -15.17
C LYS A 123 5.33 -16.42 -13.87
N PHE A 124 6.51 -16.59 -13.26
CA PHE A 124 6.83 -15.95 -11.97
C PHE A 124 7.33 -14.52 -12.09
N THR A 125 7.46 -13.99 -13.31
CA THR A 125 7.88 -12.60 -13.55
C THR A 125 6.69 -11.76 -14.02
N MET A 126 6.60 -10.53 -13.52
CA MET A 126 5.59 -9.57 -13.98
C MET A 126 5.90 -9.11 -15.40
N LYS A 127 4.94 -9.24 -16.29
CA LYS A 127 5.00 -8.74 -17.68
C LYS A 127 3.85 -7.76 -17.94
N ASN A 128 3.91 -7.09 -19.09
CA ASN A 128 2.85 -6.20 -19.59
C ASN A 128 2.63 -4.94 -18.75
N VAL A 129 3.69 -4.19 -18.53
CA VAL A 129 3.58 -2.82 -17.98
C VAL A 129 3.66 -1.84 -19.15
N ASP A 130 2.52 -1.46 -19.70
CA ASP A 130 2.41 -0.41 -20.71
C ASP A 130 2.69 0.98 -20.07
N PRO A 131 3.74 1.72 -20.52
CA PRO A 131 4.07 3.03 -19.95
C PRO A 131 2.95 4.07 -20.08
N ASP A 132 2.23 4.07 -21.21
CA ASP A 132 1.12 5.02 -21.45
C ASP A 132 -0.05 4.74 -20.51
N MET A 133 -0.31 3.47 -20.26
CA MET A 133 -1.31 3.06 -19.30
C MET A 133 -0.89 3.43 -17.88
N VAL A 134 0.38 3.28 -17.50
CA VAL A 134 0.90 3.70 -16.19
C VAL A 134 0.66 5.20 -16.00
N GLN A 135 0.95 6.02 -17.01
CA GLN A 135 0.74 7.47 -16.94
C GLN A 135 -0.75 7.83 -16.80
N LYS A 136 -1.62 7.24 -17.61
CA LYS A 136 -3.08 7.45 -17.51
C LYS A 136 -3.63 7.07 -16.13
N ASN A 137 -3.10 5.99 -15.55
CA ASN A 137 -3.53 5.53 -14.24
C ASN A 137 -2.97 6.38 -13.10
N THR A 138 -1.80 6.97 -13.25
CA THR A 138 -1.27 7.97 -12.29
C THR A 138 -2.22 9.18 -12.19
N MET A 139 -2.70 9.69 -13.33
CA MET A 139 -3.68 10.80 -13.33
C MET A 139 -5.03 10.40 -12.71
N ARG A 140 -5.50 9.18 -12.95
CA ARG A 140 -6.73 8.67 -12.31
C ARG A 140 -6.55 8.49 -10.80
N ALA A 141 -5.40 7.97 -10.39
CA ALA A 141 -5.05 7.85 -8.98
C ALA A 141 -5.01 9.22 -8.31
N ALA A 142 -4.33 10.20 -8.89
CA ALA A 142 -4.25 11.56 -8.37
C ALA A 142 -5.65 12.18 -8.21
N LYS A 143 -6.51 12.04 -9.23
CA LYS A 143 -7.89 12.50 -9.12
C LYS A 143 -8.65 11.81 -7.98
N PHE A 144 -8.53 10.49 -7.84
CA PHE A 144 -9.18 9.73 -6.77
C PHE A 144 -8.70 10.19 -5.39
N TYR A 145 -7.40 10.45 -5.20
CA TYR A 145 -6.84 10.91 -3.94
C TYR A 145 -7.33 12.32 -3.60
N PHE A 146 -7.28 13.23 -4.58
CA PHE A 146 -7.79 14.58 -4.42
C PHE A 146 -9.29 14.60 -4.05
N ASP A 147 -10.12 13.85 -4.78
CA ASP A 147 -11.55 13.71 -4.51
C ASP A 147 -11.80 13.10 -3.11
N SER A 148 -10.91 12.20 -2.65
CA SER A 148 -11.03 11.57 -1.34
C SER A 148 -10.66 12.52 -0.21
N MET A 149 -9.61 13.32 -0.37
CA MET A 149 -9.25 14.38 0.58
C MET A 149 -10.38 15.41 0.69
N LYS A 150 -10.86 15.91 -0.46
CA LYS A 150 -11.95 16.88 -0.51
C LYS A 150 -13.23 16.37 0.14
N LYS A 151 -13.56 15.09 -0.03
CA LYS A 151 -14.75 14.47 0.60
C LYS A 151 -14.66 14.44 2.13
N ASN A 152 -13.46 14.47 2.67
CA ASN A 152 -13.19 14.45 4.10
C ASN A 152 -12.78 15.83 4.65
N ASP A 153 -12.97 16.89 3.85
CA ASP A 153 -12.63 18.28 4.20
C ASP A 153 -11.17 18.43 4.67
N ILE A 154 -10.24 17.72 3.97
CA ILE A 154 -8.81 17.75 4.26
C ILE A 154 -8.11 18.54 3.15
N ASP A 155 -7.49 19.64 3.51
CA ASP A 155 -6.59 20.38 2.63
C ASP A 155 -5.17 19.80 2.67
N ILE A 156 -4.38 20.04 1.62
CA ILE A 156 -3.01 19.54 1.51
C ILE A 156 -2.13 20.06 2.65
N ASP A 157 -2.37 21.29 3.06
CA ASP A 157 -1.58 21.94 4.12
C ASP A 157 -1.88 21.36 5.52
N ASP A 158 -3.07 20.76 5.72
CA ASP A 158 -3.50 20.13 6.97
C ASP A 158 -2.85 18.78 7.24
N VAL A 159 -2.09 18.26 6.29
CA VAL A 159 -1.46 16.93 6.39
C VAL A 159 0.02 17.09 6.78
N ASP A 160 0.42 16.40 7.83
CA ASP A 160 1.80 16.39 8.30
C ASP A 160 2.67 15.43 7.47
N LEU A 161 2.14 14.24 7.14
CA LEU A 161 2.88 13.25 6.39
C LEU A 161 2.01 12.46 5.40
N TYR A 162 2.51 12.32 4.18
CA TYR A 162 1.94 11.46 3.15
C TYR A 162 2.75 10.18 2.99
N ILE A 163 2.08 9.05 3.05
CA ILE A 163 2.66 7.73 2.81
C ILE A 163 2.02 7.14 1.56
N THR A 164 2.82 6.69 0.60
CA THR A 164 2.29 6.09 -0.64
C THR A 164 2.93 4.74 -0.94
N THR A 165 2.31 3.97 -1.82
CA THR A 165 2.94 2.77 -2.39
C THR A 165 4.29 3.12 -2.99
N GLN A 166 5.31 2.35 -2.68
CA GLN A 166 6.72 2.65 -2.98
C GLN A 166 7.14 2.15 -4.38
N MET A 167 6.46 2.62 -5.42
CA MET A 167 6.66 2.20 -6.82
C MET A 167 7.90 2.79 -7.50
N GLY A 168 8.72 3.55 -6.79
CA GLY A 168 9.93 4.23 -7.28
C GLY A 168 9.88 5.74 -7.04
N LYS A 169 11.02 6.32 -6.69
CA LYS A 169 11.16 7.72 -6.28
C LYS A 169 10.59 8.69 -7.31
N TYR A 170 10.90 8.49 -8.59
CA TYR A 170 10.40 9.35 -9.66
C TYR A 170 8.87 9.40 -9.70
N LYS A 171 8.20 8.25 -9.58
CA LYS A 171 6.73 8.16 -9.61
C LYS A 171 6.08 8.76 -8.37
N ILE A 172 6.73 8.62 -7.21
CA ILE A 172 6.29 9.25 -5.96
C ILE A 172 6.33 10.78 -6.08
N HIS A 173 7.45 11.32 -6.58
CA HIS A 173 7.58 12.76 -6.79
C HIS A 173 6.63 13.28 -7.86
N GLN A 174 6.43 12.54 -8.97
CA GLN A 174 5.44 12.89 -10.00
C GLN A 174 4.01 12.97 -9.44
N LEU A 175 3.65 12.05 -8.52
CA LEU A 175 2.36 12.11 -7.82
C LEU A 175 2.30 13.34 -6.90
N ALA A 176 3.35 13.62 -6.14
CA ALA A 176 3.45 14.79 -5.27
C ALA A 176 3.29 16.08 -6.07
N ASP A 177 4.02 16.24 -7.18
CA ASP A 177 3.90 17.40 -8.08
C ASP A 177 2.48 17.56 -8.64
N THR A 178 1.85 16.44 -9.04
CA THR A 178 0.49 16.44 -9.59
C THR A 178 -0.55 16.90 -8.56
N LEU A 179 -0.38 16.49 -7.31
CA LEU A 179 -1.24 16.84 -6.19
C LEU A 179 -0.82 18.13 -5.49
N LYS A 180 0.33 18.72 -5.86
CA LYS A 180 0.95 19.89 -5.21
C LYS A 180 1.34 19.62 -3.74
N ILE A 181 1.72 18.40 -3.44
CA ILE A 181 2.24 18.01 -2.12
C ILE A 181 3.72 18.40 -2.04
N PRO A 182 4.18 19.11 -1.00
CA PRO A 182 5.60 19.34 -0.77
C PRO A 182 6.38 18.04 -0.66
N HIS A 183 7.53 17.95 -1.34
CA HIS A 183 8.31 16.70 -1.38
C HIS A 183 8.80 16.26 0.01
N GLU A 184 9.01 17.18 0.92
CA GLU A 184 9.38 16.92 2.31
C GLU A 184 8.26 16.29 3.15
N LYS A 185 7.02 16.42 2.71
CA LYS A 185 5.85 15.81 3.37
C LYS A 185 5.51 14.42 2.83
N ILE A 186 6.17 13.93 1.78
CA ILE A 186 5.88 12.60 1.19
C ILE A 186 7.03 11.62 1.39
N VAL A 187 6.73 10.47 1.98
CA VAL A 187 7.76 9.46 2.29
C VAL A 187 8.29 8.80 1.02
N VAL A 188 9.62 8.83 0.85
CA VAL A 188 10.36 8.04 -0.12
C VAL A 188 11.31 7.12 0.62
N GLN A 189 11.10 5.80 0.48
CA GLN A 189 11.95 4.78 1.10
C GLN A 189 12.29 3.63 0.14
N CYS A 190 11.76 3.66 -1.08
CA CYS A 190 12.03 2.65 -2.10
C CYS A 190 13.48 2.63 -2.58
N ASP A 191 14.23 3.69 -2.40
CA ASP A 191 15.69 3.75 -2.64
C ASP A 191 16.49 2.92 -1.63
N ARG A 192 15.88 2.57 -0.50
CA ARG A 192 16.52 1.84 0.60
C ARG A 192 15.98 0.43 0.76
N PHE A 193 14.68 0.24 0.60
CA PHE A 193 13.99 -1.04 0.85
C PHE A 193 13.34 -1.64 -0.40
N GLY A 194 13.37 -0.92 -1.52
CA GLY A 194 12.58 -1.29 -2.68
C GLY A 194 11.07 -1.12 -2.47
N ASN A 195 10.32 -1.68 -3.38
CA ASN A 195 8.87 -1.81 -3.26
C ASN A 195 8.53 -3.10 -2.51
N THR A 196 8.21 -2.98 -1.25
CA THR A 196 7.79 -4.08 -0.37
C THR A 196 6.28 -4.30 -0.41
N ALA A 197 5.64 -4.02 -1.54
CA ALA A 197 4.21 -4.19 -1.79
C ALA A 197 3.33 -3.66 -0.64
N ALA A 198 2.46 -4.50 -0.04
CA ALA A 198 1.57 -4.10 1.05
C ALA A 198 2.32 -3.73 2.35
N ALA A 199 3.52 -4.23 2.57
CA ALA A 199 4.34 -3.89 3.73
C ALA A 199 4.95 -2.47 3.66
N SER A 200 4.97 -1.84 2.48
CA SER A 200 5.57 -0.50 2.30
C SER A 200 4.99 0.56 3.24
N MET A 201 3.68 0.54 3.44
CA MET A 201 3.01 1.58 4.24
C MET A 201 3.24 1.44 5.73
N PRO A 202 3.06 0.26 6.35
CA PRO A 202 3.35 0.10 7.78
C PRO A 202 4.83 0.29 8.09
N ILE A 203 5.75 -0.09 7.19
CA ILE A 203 7.19 0.19 7.34
C ILE A 203 7.43 1.71 7.35
N ALA A 204 6.83 2.46 6.41
CA ALA A 204 6.98 3.91 6.34
C ALA A 204 6.44 4.60 7.60
N LEU A 205 5.27 4.20 8.08
CA LEU A 205 4.66 4.74 9.29
C LEU A 205 5.54 4.47 10.53
N THR A 206 5.99 3.22 10.70
CA THR A 206 6.87 2.84 11.81
C THR A 206 8.15 3.68 11.82
N ARG A 207 8.76 3.87 10.66
CA ARG A 207 10.00 4.67 10.55
C ARG A 207 9.80 6.14 10.86
N ALA A 208 8.68 6.72 10.43
CA ALA A 208 8.35 8.11 10.77
C ALA A 208 8.13 8.29 12.29
N LEU A 209 7.55 7.29 12.95
CA LEU A 209 7.42 7.26 14.41
C LEU A 209 8.78 7.07 15.10
N GLU A 210 9.62 6.16 14.62
CA GLU A 210 10.97 5.91 15.18
C GLU A 210 11.93 7.09 15.00
N SER A 211 11.80 7.84 13.88
CA SER A 211 12.62 9.03 13.64
C SER A 211 12.17 10.27 14.41
N GLY A 212 10.98 10.24 15.01
CA GLY A 212 10.36 11.38 15.68
C GLY A 212 9.71 12.39 14.72
N GLU A 213 9.60 12.06 13.44
CA GLU A 213 8.84 12.86 12.46
C GLU A 213 7.34 12.83 12.77
N LEU A 214 6.85 11.70 13.28
CA LEU A 214 5.52 11.51 13.84
C LEU A 214 5.59 11.08 15.30
N SER A 215 4.56 11.43 16.07
CA SER A 215 4.42 11.01 17.47
C SER A 215 2.98 10.61 17.79
N LEU A 216 2.79 9.52 18.51
CA LEU A 216 1.46 9.10 18.96
C LEU A 216 0.88 10.13 19.94
N GLY A 217 -0.39 10.45 19.79
CA GLY A 217 -1.09 11.45 20.61
C GLY A 217 -0.72 12.90 20.29
N SER A 218 -0.05 13.16 19.17
CA SER A 218 0.39 14.50 18.79
C SER A 218 -0.70 15.35 18.11
N GLY A 219 -1.76 14.70 17.61
CA GLY A 219 -2.74 15.34 16.73
C GLY A 219 -2.27 15.49 15.28
N GLN A 220 -1.10 14.94 14.92
CA GLN A 220 -0.59 14.96 13.54
C GLN A 220 -1.46 14.11 12.61
N ARG A 221 -1.73 14.65 11.43
CA ARG A 221 -2.53 13.99 10.39
C ARG A 221 -1.66 13.25 9.40
N VAL A 222 -1.95 11.98 9.22
CA VAL A 222 -1.33 11.14 8.20
C VAL A 222 -2.33 10.82 7.10
N VAL A 223 -1.90 10.92 5.85
CA VAL A 223 -2.67 10.47 4.69
C VAL A 223 -1.89 9.39 3.95
N MET A 224 -2.57 8.28 3.65
CA MET A 224 -2.00 7.17 2.90
C MET A 224 -2.65 7.06 1.53
N PHE A 225 -1.83 6.91 0.48
CA PHE A 225 -2.25 6.70 -0.90
C PHE A 225 -1.75 5.34 -1.41
N GLY A 226 -2.68 4.45 -1.70
CA GLY A 226 -2.39 3.14 -2.25
C GLY A 226 -2.70 3.06 -3.73
N ALA A 227 -1.79 2.47 -4.49
CA ALA A 227 -2.02 2.09 -5.88
C ALA A 227 -1.51 0.68 -6.10
N ALA A 228 -2.29 -0.13 -6.80
CA ALA A 228 -1.89 -1.49 -7.14
C ALA A 228 -2.47 -1.93 -8.48
N ASN A 229 -1.85 -2.95 -9.03
CA ASN A 229 -2.33 -3.60 -10.26
C ASN A 229 -3.71 -4.22 -10.04
N GLY A 230 -4.46 -4.31 -11.12
CA GLY A 230 -5.79 -4.92 -11.07
C GLY A 230 -6.97 -4.06 -11.52
N LEU A 231 -7.01 -2.74 -11.69
CA LEU A 231 -6.33 -1.69 -10.94
C LEU A 231 -7.09 -1.36 -9.66
N THR A 232 -6.37 -0.97 -8.63
CA THR A 232 -7.01 -0.49 -7.41
C THR A 232 -6.28 0.73 -6.86
N PHE A 233 -7.05 1.69 -6.35
CA PHE A 233 -6.56 2.88 -5.65
C PHE A 233 -7.14 2.90 -4.25
N GLY A 234 -6.34 3.20 -3.28
CA GLY A 234 -6.73 3.27 -1.88
C GLY A 234 -6.36 4.60 -1.24
N TYR A 235 -7.17 5.01 -0.32
CA TYR A 235 -7.00 6.19 0.50
C TYR A 235 -7.30 5.86 1.95
N ALA A 236 -6.45 6.31 2.84
CA ALA A 236 -6.73 6.34 4.27
C ALA A 236 -6.21 7.65 4.85
N SER A 237 -6.94 8.23 5.80
CA SER A 237 -6.49 9.35 6.61
C SER A 237 -6.84 9.12 8.06
N PHE A 238 -5.95 9.50 8.95
CA PHE A 238 -6.13 9.41 10.40
C PHE A 238 -5.27 10.43 11.12
N VAL A 239 -5.61 10.66 12.38
CA VAL A 239 -4.86 11.53 13.29
C VAL A 239 -4.20 10.65 14.35
N LEU A 240 -2.95 10.95 14.70
CA LEU A 240 -2.14 10.22 15.69
C LEU A 240 -2.32 10.78 17.08
#